data_ae374a52a3dd6a7a0940aed1104eb9b8
#
_entry.id   ae374a52a3dd6a7a0940aed1104eb9b8
#
_cell.length_a   1.000
_cell.length_b   1.000
_cell.length_c   1.000
_cell.angle_alpha   90.00
_cell.angle_beta   90.00
_cell.angle_gamma   90.00
#
_symmetry.space_group_name_H-M   'P 1'
#
loop_
_entity.id
_entity.type
_entity.pdbx_description
1 polymer ?
#
loop_
_entity_poly.entity_id
_entity_poly.type
_entity_poly.pdbx_seq_one_letter_code
_entity_poly.pdbx_strand_id
1 'polypeptide(L)'
;LLIAAAAPCARAALGHITLVGHLTLPGSPRVTNVWGYYDQKTHKEYALVGDDTGGFFIVNVTNPSLPVLVTKVTGVPGRDIKPFGHYAYSCDGTGSGYASSIIDLANPALPVVLPNKFHSSHTLTISPHGNLFAEYVGVTIYDLVNHPTRPDSLYKIFNFGHDCTWRHNVLYDFNWNTLNIWNVTNPSAPVLLGTNDDPTIQSYHSGDESKDGHYLFVCDELATTPTPDIVIFNITNPANPQRVNYINDPTSRVHQLYIVGDLMFVGYYTAGFKVFNIANPAAPVLADLYDTSPYQDDSGSDGYLGAWNAYPFAPSGIVYVSDHPGGLFLFSVEGFTGTITAAGAVPTETFTLSQNYPNPFNPSTTITFRLNGRAHARLFIYDVNGQRVRTLVDGDLPAGAHTVAWDGTDARGGRVGSGVYYYRLDTGSDAATKQMVLLK
;
A
#
# COMPACT_ATOMS: atom_id res chain seq x y z
N LEU A 1 -58.05 4.25 8.26
CA LEU A 1 -56.62 4.60 8.26
C LEU A 1 -55.86 3.42 7.65
N LEU A 2 -55.49 3.53 6.35
CA LEU A 2 -54.55 2.59 5.73
C LEU A 2 -53.15 3.03 6.12
N ILE A 3 -52.45 2.22 6.90
CA ILE A 3 -51.01 2.36 7.11
C ILE A 3 -50.36 1.68 5.89
N ALA A 4 -49.82 2.50 4.97
CA ALA A 4 -48.97 2.02 3.90
C ALA A 4 -47.66 1.52 4.55
N ALA A 5 -47.48 0.20 4.55
CA ALA A 5 -46.18 -0.38 4.88
C ALA A 5 -45.16 0.08 3.80
N ALA A 6 -44.18 0.90 4.19
CA ALA A 6 -43.04 1.18 3.34
C ALA A 6 -42.34 -0.15 3.04
N ALA A 7 -42.20 -0.47 1.76
CA ALA A 7 -41.40 -1.61 1.34
C ALA A 7 -39.98 -1.40 1.89
N PRO A 8 -39.30 -2.42 2.44
CA PRO A 8 -37.92 -2.29 2.85
C PRO A 8 -37.11 -1.93 1.60
N CYS A 9 -36.45 -0.77 1.66
CA CYS A 9 -35.42 -0.43 0.68
C CYS A 9 -34.40 -1.59 0.75
N ALA A 10 -34.34 -2.38 -0.30
CA ALA A 10 -33.34 -3.44 -0.39
C ALA A 10 -31.98 -2.75 -0.23
N ARG A 11 -31.35 -3.00 0.91
CA ARG A 11 -29.98 -2.55 1.14
C ARG A 11 -29.15 -3.23 0.06
N ALA A 12 -28.62 -2.45 -0.87
CA ALA A 12 -27.78 -2.96 -1.93
C ALA A 12 -26.70 -3.88 -1.36
N ALA A 13 -26.39 -4.96 -2.04
CA ALA A 13 -25.44 -5.94 -1.55
C ALA A 13 -24.04 -5.33 -1.57
N LEU A 14 -23.43 -5.14 -0.41
CA LEU A 14 -22.06 -4.64 -0.30
C LEU A 14 -21.12 -5.48 -1.17
N GLY A 15 -20.36 -4.83 -2.06
CA GLY A 15 -19.35 -5.48 -2.89
C GLY A 15 -19.79 -5.88 -4.29
N HIS A 16 -21.03 -5.56 -4.74
CA HIS A 16 -21.46 -5.84 -6.12
C HIS A 16 -20.58 -5.09 -7.15
N ILE A 17 -20.11 -5.82 -8.16
CA ILE A 17 -19.15 -5.36 -9.17
C ILE A 17 -19.90 -4.90 -10.42
N THR A 18 -19.60 -3.71 -10.91
CA THR A 18 -20.11 -3.21 -12.19
C THR A 18 -18.96 -2.77 -13.08
N LEU A 19 -18.85 -3.30 -14.30
CA LEU A 19 -17.90 -2.84 -15.30
C LEU A 19 -18.28 -1.43 -15.76
N VAL A 20 -17.35 -0.47 -15.58
CA VAL A 20 -17.52 0.92 -15.98
C VAL A 20 -16.81 1.21 -17.29
N GLY A 21 -15.64 0.60 -17.50
CA GLY A 21 -14.86 0.77 -18.72
C GLY A 21 -13.85 -0.34 -18.92
N HIS A 22 -13.40 -0.48 -20.17
CA HIS A 22 -12.42 -1.49 -20.57
C HIS A 22 -11.53 -0.93 -21.68
N LEU A 23 -10.25 -1.25 -21.67
CA LEU A 23 -9.30 -0.89 -22.71
C LEU A 23 -8.39 -2.07 -23.03
N THR A 24 -8.55 -2.63 -24.24
CA THR A 24 -7.55 -3.56 -24.79
C THR A 24 -6.29 -2.79 -25.17
N LEU A 25 -5.15 -3.25 -24.68
CA LEU A 25 -3.86 -2.60 -24.93
C LEU A 25 -3.22 -3.09 -26.23
N PRO A 26 -2.55 -2.20 -27.03
CA PRO A 26 -2.01 -2.56 -28.32
C PRO A 26 -0.76 -3.44 -28.21
N GLY A 27 -0.50 -4.26 -29.23
CA GLY A 27 0.72 -5.06 -29.37
C GLY A 27 0.71 -6.40 -28.63
N SER A 28 -0.46 -6.89 -28.18
CA SER A 28 -0.62 -8.15 -27.42
C SER A 28 0.36 -8.24 -26.25
N PRO A 29 0.33 -7.26 -25.32
CA PRO A 29 1.24 -7.22 -24.20
C PRO A 29 0.98 -8.40 -23.25
N ARG A 30 2.03 -8.83 -22.55
CA ARG A 30 1.86 -9.65 -21.34
C ARG A 30 1.58 -8.73 -20.18
N VAL A 31 0.31 -8.40 -20.01
CA VAL A 31 -0.14 -7.48 -18.96
C VAL A 31 0.18 -8.08 -17.59
N THR A 32 0.78 -7.25 -16.72
CA THR A 32 1.17 -7.61 -15.36
C THR A 32 0.48 -6.67 -14.37
N ASN A 33 1.23 -6.08 -13.45
CA ASN A 33 0.67 -5.22 -12.42
C ASN A 33 -0.02 -3.98 -12.97
N VAL A 34 -0.98 -3.45 -12.22
CA VAL A 34 -1.57 -2.13 -12.44
C VAL A 34 -1.48 -1.31 -11.16
N TRP A 35 -1.14 -0.02 -11.31
CA TRP A 35 -1.16 0.93 -10.21
C TRP A 35 -1.71 2.28 -10.65
N GLY A 36 -2.34 3.01 -9.72
CA GLY A 36 -2.88 4.33 -9.99
C GLY A 36 -1.82 5.43 -9.85
N TYR A 37 -1.88 6.43 -10.71
CA TYR A 37 -1.15 7.69 -10.57
C TYR A 37 -2.14 8.85 -10.63
N TYR A 38 -2.13 9.71 -9.63
CA TYR A 38 -2.93 10.93 -9.59
C TYR A 38 -2.05 12.15 -9.82
N ASP A 39 -2.30 12.88 -10.90
CA ASP A 39 -1.61 14.13 -11.18
C ASP A 39 -2.25 15.27 -10.38
N GLN A 40 -1.56 15.71 -9.35
CA GLN A 40 -2.00 16.78 -8.44
C GLN A 40 -2.20 18.14 -9.14
N LYS A 41 -1.52 18.38 -10.27
CA LYS A 41 -1.62 19.65 -11.01
C LYS A 41 -2.85 19.72 -11.88
N THR A 42 -3.17 18.63 -12.56
CA THR A 42 -4.26 18.57 -13.52
C THR A 42 -5.51 17.90 -12.97
N HIS A 43 -5.42 17.32 -11.75
CA HIS A 43 -6.48 16.53 -11.12
C HIS A 43 -6.95 15.36 -12.00
N LYS A 44 -6.02 14.77 -12.76
CA LYS A 44 -6.29 13.62 -13.62
C LYS A 44 -5.81 12.33 -12.98
N GLU A 45 -6.57 11.28 -13.22
CA GLU A 45 -6.23 9.93 -12.81
C GLU A 45 -5.67 9.13 -13.98
N TYR A 46 -4.61 8.38 -13.72
CA TYR A 46 -3.97 7.51 -14.69
C TYR A 46 -3.79 6.11 -14.11
N ALA A 47 -3.97 5.09 -14.94
CA ALA A 47 -3.53 3.73 -14.67
C ALA A 47 -2.17 3.52 -15.33
N LEU A 48 -1.20 3.06 -14.54
CA LEU A 48 0.10 2.56 -14.99
C LEU A 48 -0.02 1.05 -15.11
N VAL A 49 -0.04 0.53 -16.34
CA VAL A 49 -0.29 -0.89 -16.60
C VAL A 49 0.98 -1.54 -17.12
N GLY A 50 1.52 -2.48 -16.38
CA GLY A 50 2.77 -3.17 -16.69
C GLY A 50 2.66 -4.08 -17.90
N ASP A 51 3.80 -4.26 -18.58
CA ASP A 51 3.96 -5.19 -19.69
C ASP A 51 5.28 -5.94 -19.55
N ASP A 52 5.21 -7.24 -19.31
CA ASP A 52 6.36 -8.13 -19.11
C ASP A 52 7.24 -8.25 -20.37
N THR A 53 6.70 -7.87 -21.55
CA THR A 53 7.48 -7.79 -22.79
C THR A 53 8.36 -6.54 -22.89
N GLY A 54 8.21 -5.62 -21.92
CA GLY A 54 9.03 -4.43 -21.73
C GLY A 54 8.23 -3.13 -21.63
N GLY A 55 8.41 -2.46 -20.49
CA GLY A 55 7.81 -1.17 -20.20
C GLY A 55 6.40 -1.23 -19.62
N PHE A 56 5.72 -0.11 -19.63
CA PHE A 56 4.35 -0.01 -19.12
C PHE A 56 3.54 1.03 -19.89
N PHE A 57 2.24 0.86 -19.89
CA PHE A 57 1.29 1.79 -20.50
C PHE A 57 0.83 2.83 -19.48
N ILE A 58 0.64 4.06 -19.94
CA ILE A 58 -0.01 5.14 -19.18
C ILE A 58 -1.37 5.36 -19.81
N VAL A 59 -2.43 5.08 -19.06
CA VAL A 59 -3.82 5.22 -19.51
C VAL A 59 -4.50 6.30 -18.69
N ASN A 60 -5.08 7.32 -19.33
CA ASN A 60 -5.92 8.30 -18.66
C ASN A 60 -7.28 7.65 -18.35
N VAL A 61 -7.62 7.58 -17.07
CA VAL A 61 -8.85 6.98 -16.54
C VAL A 61 -9.70 7.99 -15.77
N THR A 62 -9.43 9.29 -15.92
CA THR A 62 -10.21 10.38 -15.30
C THR A 62 -11.70 10.28 -15.65
N ASN A 63 -12.02 9.85 -16.89
CA ASN A 63 -13.34 9.38 -17.25
C ASN A 63 -13.29 7.84 -17.35
N PRO A 64 -13.70 7.10 -16.32
CA PRO A 64 -13.53 5.66 -16.31
C PRO A 64 -14.38 4.92 -17.35
N SER A 65 -15.47 5.52 -17.85
CA SER A 65 -16.27 4.93 -18.95
C SER A 65 -15.64 5.12 -20.34
N LEU A 66 -14.56 5.91 -20.43
CA LEU A 66 -13.84 6.16 -21.68
C LEU A 66 -12.33 6.23 -21.40
N PRO A 67 -11.67 5.13 -21.00
CA PRO A 67 -10.23 5.11 -20.77
C PRO A 67 -9.47 5.36 -22.08
N VAL A 68 -8.43 6.18 -22.01
CA VAL A 68 -7.64 6.61 -23.17
C VAL A 68 -6.17 6.29 -22.97
N LEU A 69 -5.60 5.50 -23.87
CA LEU A 69 -4.15 5.28 -23.89
C LEU A 69 -3.44 6.62 -24.18
N VAL A 70 -2.56 7.02 -23.27
CA VAL A 70 -1.75 8.24 -23.40
C VAL A 70 -0.44 7.92 -24.13
N THR A 71 0.31 6.94 -23.62
CA THR A 71 1.59 6.51 -24.20
C THR A 71 2.01 5.16 -23.60
N LYS A 72 3.06 4.56 -24.20
CA LYS A 72 3.80 3.44 -23.61
C LYS A 72 5.23 3.91 -23.31
N VAL A 73 5.68 3.71 -22.08
CA VAL A 73 7.07 3.88 -21.67
C VAL A 73 7.81 2.62 -22.06
N THR A 74 8.82 2.73 -22.93
CA THR A 74 9.61 1.59 -23.44
C THR A 74 11.05 1.65 -22.98
N GLY A 75 11.77 0.52 -23.05
CA GLY A 75 13.18 0.44 -22.61
C GLY A 75 13.37 0.45 -21.10
N VAL A 76 12.30 0.21 -20.36
CA VAL A 76 12.28 0.08 -18.90
C VAL A 76 11.60 -1.24 -18.52
N PRO A 77 11.86 -1.80 -17.33
CA PRO A 77 11.08 -2.93 -16.83
C PRO A 77 9.62 -2.55 -16.61
N GLY A 78 8.72 -3.53 -16.72
CA GLY A 78 7.29 -3.30 -16.63
C GLY A 78 6.53 -4.30 -15.77
N ARG A 79 7.21 -5.13 -14.96
CA ARG A 79 6.51 -6.14 -14.17
C ARG A 79 5.77 -5.53 -13.00
N ASP A 80 6.42 -4.69 -12.21
CA ASP A 80 5.77 -3.92 -11.15
C ASP A 80 6.14 -2.44 -11.22
N ILE A 81 5.15 -1.58 -11.01
CA ILE A 81 5.28 -0.12 -11.08
C ILE A 81 4.57 0.50 -9.88
N LYS A 82 5.28 1.35 -9.13
CA LYS A 82 4.71 2.13 -8.03
C LYS A 82 5.09 3.61 -8.16
N PRO A 83 4.15 4.54 -8.16
CA PRO A 83 4.44 5.96 -8.17
C PRO A 83 4.67 6.51 -6.75
N PHE A 84 5.53 7.55 -6.65
CA PHE A 84 5.66 8.41 -5.49
C PHE A 84 5.91 9.86 -5.95
N GLY A 85 5.05 10.79 -5.52
CA GLY A 85 5.02 12.13 -6.08
C GLY A 85 4.70 12.09 -7.58
N HIS A 86 5.57 12.68 -8.40
CA HIS A 86 5.47 12.61 -9.85
C HIS A 86 6.48 11.64 -10.49
N TYR A 87 7.10 10.77 -9.70
CA TYR A 87 8.00 9.74 -10.19
C TYR A 87 7.32 8.36 -10.12
N ALA A 88 7.59 7.51 -11.12
CA ALA A 88 7.27 6.10 -11.08
C ALA A 88 8.55 5.28 -10.96
N TYR A 89 8.50 4.24 -10.15
CA TYR A 89 9.57 3.28 -9.92
C TYR A 89 9.11 1.96 -10.52
N SER A 90 9.92 1.37 -11.40
CA SER A 90 9.58 0.10 -12.05
C SER A 90 10.67 -0.95 -11.90
N CYS A 91 10.28 -2.23 -11.88
CA CYS A 91 11.18 -3.37 -11.78
C CYS A 91 10.79 -4.49 -12.76
N ASP A 92 11.71 -5.45 -12.97
CA ASP A 92 11.58 -6.50 -14.01
C ASP A 92 11.07 -7.84 -13.48
N GLY A 93 11.06 -8.04 -12.18
CA GLY A 93 10.62 -9.28 -11.57
C GLY A 93 11.60 -10.46 -11.67
N THR A 94 12.68 -10.35 -12.44
CA THR A 94 13.58 -11.49 -12.68
C THR A 94 14.80 -11.51 -11.78
N GLY A 95 15.11 -10.36 -11.13
CA GLY A 95 16.30 -10.20 -10.30
C GLY A 95 17.62 -10.46 -11.01
N SER A 96 17.58 -10.66 -12.33
CA SER A 96 18.72 -11.08 -13.14
C SER A 96 19.72 -9.95 -13.45
N GLY A 97 19.73 -8.89 -12.63
CA GLY A 97 20.65 -7.76 -12.78
C GLY A 97 20.17 -6.69 -13.77
N TYR A 98 19.00 -6.82 -14.34
CA TYR A 98 18.34 -5.77 -15.10
C TYR A 98 17.82 -4.73 -14.13
N ALA A 99 18.20 -3.54 -14.38
CA ALA A 99 18.00 -2.48 -13.48
C ALA A 99 16.53 -2.07 -13.46
N SER A 100 16.00 -1.90 -12.29
CA SER A 100 14.88 -0.99 -12.04
C SER A 100 15.04 0.33 -12.77
N SER A 101 13.97 1.05 -12.97
CA SER A 101 13.99 2.37 -13.59
C SER A 101 13.18 3.37 -12.78
N ILE A 102 13.56 4.64 -12.91
CA ILE A 102 12.86 5.79 -12.35
C ILE A 102 12.38 6.63 -13.51
N ILE A 103 11.10 6.93 -13.54
CA ILE A 103 10.45 7.63 -14.64
C ILE A 103 9.80 8.90 -14.08
N ASP A 104 10.13 10.06 -14.63
CA ASP A 104 9.47 11.32 -14.31
C ASP A 104 8.14 11.41 -15.08
N LEU A 105 7.04 11.49 -14.35
CA LEU A 105 5.67 11.62 -14.81
C LEU A 105 5.12 13.05 -14.66
N ALA A 106 5.96 14.06 -14.46
CA ALA A 106 5.51 15.46 -14.38
C ALA A 106 4.67 15.89 -15.61
N ASN A 107 4.88 15.24 -16.74
CA ASN A 107 4.00 15.23 -17.89
C ASN A 107 3.73 13.79 -18.33
N PRO A 108 2.59 13.17 -17.98
CA PRO A 108 2.31 11.77 -18.31
C PRO A 108 2.25 11.47 -19.81
N ALA A 109 2.08 12.49 -20.66
CA ALA A 109 2.10 12.33 -22.13
C ALA A 109 3.53 12.30 -22.71
N LEU A 110 4.51 12.79 -21.95
CA LEU A 110 5.93 12.85 -22.33
C LEU A 110 6.79 12.41 -21.13
N PRO A 111 6.66 11.17 -20.68
CA PRO A 111 7.42 10.66 -19.52
C PRO A 111 8.93 10.62 -19.83
N VAL A 112 9.75 10.89 -18.82
CA VAL A 112 11.20 10.92 -18.97
C VAL A 112 11.84 9.83 -18.13
N VAL A 113 12.55 8.90 -18.77
CA VAL A 113 13.33 7.87 -18.05
C VAL A 113 14.61 8.51 -17.51
N LEU A 114 14.79 8.45 -16.20
CA LEU A 114 15.97 9.02 -15.53
C LEU A 114 17.17 8.07 -15.62
N PRO A 115 18.42 8.60 -15.61
CA PRO A 115 19.63 7.79 -15.73
C PRO A 115 19.92 6.95 -14.48
N ASN A 116 19.44 7.40 -13.32
CA ASN A 116 19.65 6.70 -12.06
C ASN A 116 18.72 5.50 -11.93
N LYS A 117 19.18 4.52 -11.18
CA LYS A 117 18.50 3.26 -10.93
C LYS A 117 18.63 2.88 -9.46
N PHE A 118 17.78 1.97 -9.01
CA PHE A 118 17.91 1.31 -7.71
C PHE A 118 18.18 -0.18 -7.93
N HIS A 119 18.33 -0.94 -6.87
CA HIS A 119 18.59 -2.38 -7.00
C HIS A 119 17.40 -3.08 -7.69
N SER A 120 17.68 -3.99 -8.61
CA SER A 120 16.64 -4.79 -9.27
C SER A 120 15.82 -5.55 -8.24
N SER A 121 14.52 -5.65 -8.48
CA SER A 121 13.57 -6.31 -7.59
C SER A 121 12.47 -7.03 -8.35
N HIS A 122 11.80 -7.97 -7.67
CA HIS A 122 10.63 -8.65 -8.20
C HIS A 122 9.39 -7.80 -8.05
N THR A 123 9.18 -7.27 -6.86
CA THR A 123 8.04 -6.41 -6.51
C THR A 123 8.50 -5.18 -5.73
N LEU A 124 7.60 -4.21 -5.66
CA LEU A 124 7.79 -2.94 -5.00
C LEU A 124 6.60 -2.65 -4.08
N THR A 125 6.86 -2.15 -2.89
CA THR A 125 5.84 -1.45 -2.11
C THR A 125 6.38 -0.11 -1.62
N ILE A 126 5.53 0.90 -1.52
CA ILE A 126 5.91 2.23 -1.08
C ILE A 126 5.04 2.61 0.11
N SER A 127 5.68 2.93 1.24
CA SER A 127 4.96 3.45 2.40
C SER A 127 4.46 4.87 2.14
N PRO A 128 3.41 5.32 2.81
CA PRO A 128 2.98 6.71 2.78
C PRO A 128 4.07 7.70 3.20
N HIS A 129 5.06 7.25 3.96
CA HIS A 129 6.20 8.07 4.40
C HIS A 129 7.33 8.15 3.37
N GLY A 130 7.14 7.56 2.18
CA GLY A 130 8.12 7.59 1.09
C GLY A 130 9.28 6.63 1.27
N ASN A 131 9.09 5.54 2.00
CA ASN A 131 10.04 4.44 1.98
C ASN A 131 9.64 3.46 0.87
N LEU A 132 10.55 3.21 -0.05
CA LEU A 132 10.43 2.17 -1.06
C LEU A 132 11.05 0.88 -0.52
N PHE A 133 10.29 -0.18 -0.52
CA PHE A 133 10.71 -1.54 -0.21
C PHE A 133 10.78 -2.31 -1.53
N ALA A 134 11.97 -2.70 -1.92
CA ALA A 134 12.24 -3.44 -3.16
C ALA A 134 12.64 -4.87 -2.81
N GLU A 135 11.80 -5.83 -3.20
CA GLU A 135 11.89 -7.24 -2.81
C GLU A 135 12.40 -8.13 -3.92
N TYR A 136 13.42 -8.95 -3.68
CA TYR A 136 13.87 -10.10 -4.46
C TYR A 136 14.87 -10.96 -3.69
N VAL A 137 16.11 -10.50 -3.52
CA VAL A 137 17.12 -11.16 -2.68
C VAL A 137 17.17 -10.38 -1.37
N GLY A 138 16.05 -10.47 -0.62
CA GLY A 138 15.76 -9.67 0.54
C GLY A 138 15.22 -8.28 0.23
N VAL A 139 14.62 -7.68 1.23
CA VAL A 139 14.04 -6.35 1.11
C VAL A 139 15.12 -5.28 1.23
N THR A 140 15.32 -4.48 0.19
CA THR A 140 16.10 -3.26 0.29
C THR A 140 15.18 -2.06 0.51
N ILE A 141 15.42 -1.29 1.56
CA ILE A 141 14.62 -0.13 1.95
C ILE A 141 15.32 1.15 1.48
N TYR A 142 14.60 2.02 0.78
CA TYR A 142 15.11 3.28 0.24
C TYR A 142 14.33 4.48 0.74
N ASP A 143 14.99 5.65 0.78
CA ASP A 143 14.37 6.95 1.08
C ASP A 143 14.03 7.69 -0.24
N LEU A 144 12.74 7.84 -0.51
CA LEU A 144 12.25 8.59 -1.66
C LEU A 144 11.93 10.05 -1.33
N VAL A 145 11.79 10.40 -0.06
CA VAL A 145 11.44 11.77 0.35
C VAL A 145 12.59 12.73 0.05
N ASN A 146 13.79 12.34 0.46
CA ASN A 146 14.96 13.19 0.29
C ASN A 146 15.65 12.97 -1.07
N HIS A 147 15.54 11.76 -1.62
CA HIS A 147 16.26 11.35 -2.83
C HIS A 147 15.38 10.62 -3.86
N PRO A 148 14.28 11.23 -4.36
CA PRO A 148 13.34 10.55 -5.25
C PRO A 148 13.95 10.14 -6.59
N THR A 149 14.93 10.88 -7.09
CA THR A 149 15.59 10.60 -8.37
C THR A 149 16.85 9.75 -8.25
N ARG A 150 17.32 9.52 -7.03
CA ARG A 150 18.50 8.70 -6.71
C ARG A 150 18.33 8.12 -5.31
N PRO A 151 17.46 7.14 -5.13
CA PRO A 151 17.14 6.60 -3.82
C PRO A 151 18.38 6.05 -3.11
N ASP A 152 18.62 6.53 -1.90
CA ASP A 152 19.67 6.01 -1.03
C ASP A 152 19.12 4.85 -0.23
N SER A 153 19.87 3.74 -0.17
CA SER A 153 19.52 2.57 0.63
C SER A 153 19.69 2.89 2.11
N LEU A 154 18.63 2.76 2.88
CA LEU A 154 18.62 2.91 4.34
C LEU A 154 19.01 1.63 5.04
N TYR A 155 18.54 0.50 4.54
CA TYR A 155 18.77 -0.82 5.12
C TYR A 155 18.54 -1.93 4.08
N LYS A 156 19.13 -3.11 4.33
CA LYS A 156 18.84 -4.33 3.59
C LYS A 156 18.58 -5.49 4.54
N ILE A 157 17.39 -6.07 4.44
CA ILE A 157 17.02 -7.34 5.08
C ILE A 157 17.56 -8.44 4.15
N PHE A 158 18.47 -9.29 4.68
CA PHE A 158 19.08 -10.37 3.92
C PHE A 158 18.26 -11.66 4.09
N ASN A 159 17.31 -11.88 3.22
CA ASN A 159 16.58 -13.12 3.05
C ASN A 159 16.26 -13.29 1.58
N PHE A 160 15.66 -14.40 1.19
CA PHE A 160 15.20 -14.59 -0.18
C PHE A 160 13.69 -14.36 -0.19
N GLY A 161 13.21 -13.28 -0.80
CA GLY A 161 11.81 -12.87 -0.77
C GLY A 161 11.16 -12.88 -2.15
N HIS A 162 9.84 -12.70 -2.18
CA HIS A 162 9.04 -12.66 -3.40
C HIS A 162 8.23 -11.36 -3.48
N ASP A 163 7.44 -11.04 -2.46
CA ASP A 163 6.64 -9.82 -2.38
C ASP A 163 6.64 -9.27 -0.93
N CYS A 164 6.30 -8.01 -0.79
CA CYS A 164 6.14 -7.40 0.53
C CYS A 164 5.00 -6.38 0.54
N THR A 165 4.31 -6.32 1.66
CA THR A 165 3.25 -5.33 1.90
C THR A 165 3.57 -4.53 3.15
N TRP A 166 3.45 -3.20 3.04
CA TRP A 166 3.59 -2.29 4.17
C TRP A 166 2.21 -1.86 4.68
N ARG A 167 2.00 -1.97 6.01
CA ARG A 167 0.82 -1.46 6.73
C ARG A 167 1.22 -1.00 8.13
N HIS A 168 0.76 0.15 8.59
CA HIS A 168 0.89 0.63 9.98
C HIS A 168 2.29 0.50 10.59
N ASN A 169 3.36 0.79 9.81
CA ASN A 169 4.75 0.58 10.19
C ASN A 169 5.16 -0.89 10.39
N VAL A 170 4.39 -1.82 9.89
CA VAL A 170 4.72 -3.23 9.76
C VAL A 170 4.96 -3.55 8.30
N LEU A 171 6.01 -4.30 8.02
CA LEU A 171 6.29 -4.90 6.73
C LEU A 171 6.03 -6.39 6.82
N TYR A 172 5.13 -6.87 6.00
CA TYR A 172 4.90 -8.29 5.75
C TYR A 172 5.74 -8.69 4.55
N ASP A 173 6.72 -9.54 4.77
CA ASP A 173 7.70 -10.01 3.79
C ASP A 173 7.37 -11.48 3.48
N PHE A 174 6.87 -11.71 2.26
CA PHE A 174 6.45 -13.00 1.74
C PHE A 174 7.61 -13.65 1.01
N ASN A 175 8.18 -14.69 1.61
CA ASN A 175 9.46 -15.24 1.26
C ASN A 175 9.31 -16.71 0.80
N TRP A 176 8.54 -16.96 -0.25
CA TRP A 176 8.25 -18.29 -0.78
C TRP A 176 7.84 -19.33 0.27
N ASN A 177 8.72 -19.66 1.21
CA ASN A 177 8.53 -20.69 2.23
C ASN A 177 8.11 -20.13 3.59
N THR A 178 8.22 -18.83 3.79
CA THR A 178 7.96 -18.19 5.10
C THR A 178 7.34 -16.82 4.93
N LEU A 179 6.55 -16.42 5.91
CA LEU A 179 6.16 -15.05 6.16
C LEU A 179 7.05 -14.49 7.26
N ASN A 180 7.67 -13.33 7.02
CA ASN A 180 8.35 -12.57 8.06
C ASN A 180 7.58 -11.28 8.34
N ILE A 181 7.41 -10.94 9.60
CA ILE A 181 6.71 -9.76 10.06
C ILE A 181 7.72 -8.82 10.72
N TRP A 182 7.94 -7.65 10.12
CA TRP A 182 8.95 -6.70 10.57
C TRP A 182 8.33 -5.40 11.07
N ASN A 183 8.78 -4.90 12.21
CA ASN A 183 8.54 -3.50 12.60
C ASN A 183 9.52 -2.60 11.83
N VAL A 184 8.97 -1.72 11.01
CA VAL A 184 9.73 -0.76 10.19
C VAL A 184 9.45 0.69 10.58
N THR A 185 9.05 0.94 11.83
CA THR A 185 8.91 2.30 12.38
C THR A 185 10.20 3.10 12.22
N ASN A 186 11.35 2.43 12.37
CA ASN A 186 12.64 2.95 11.95
C ASN A 186 13.13 2.16 10.73
N PRO A 187 12.99 2.69 9.51
CA PRO A 187 13.34 1.97 8.29
C PRO A 187 14.86 1.72 8.14
N SER A 188 15.69 2.43 8.91
CA SER A 188 17.15 2.19 8.96
C SER A 188 17.55 1.12 9.98
N ALA A 189 16.62 0.60 10.78
CA ALA A 189 16.85 -0.45 11.76
C ALA A 189 15.55 -1.25 11.98
N PRO A 190 15.09 -2.01 10.98
CA PRO A 190 13.91 -2.86 11.10
C PRO A 190 14.12 -3.94 12.15
N VAL A 191 13.04 -4.31 12.86
CA VAL A 191 13.06 -5.32 13.91
C VAL A 191 12.10 -6.45 13.55
N LEU A 192 12.58 -7.68 13.50
CA LEU A 192 11.75 -8.86 13.27
C LEU A 192 10.82 -9.06 14.47
N LEU A 193 9.52 -9.09 14.21
CA LEU A 193 8.47 -9.34 15.21
C LEU A 193 8.11 -10.83 15.30
N GLY A 194 8.09 -11.51 14.16
CA GLY A 194 7.78 -12.93 14.10
C GLY A 194 7.88 -13.50 12.70
N THR A 195 7.74 -14.83 12.63
CA THR A 195 7.76 -15.60 11.38
C THR A 195 6.64 -16.64 11.40
N ASN A 196 6.22 -17.08 10.22
CA ASN A 196 5.33 -18.22 10.05
C ASN A 196 5.80 -19.07 8.86
N ASP A 197 5.78 -20.41 9.02
CA ASP A 197 6.20 -21.41 8.05
C ASP A 197 5.17 -22.55 7.95
N ASP A 198 3.88 -22.21 7.87
CA ASP A 198 2.80 -23.20 7.75
C ASP A 198 3.08 -24.13 6.54
N PRO A 199 3.32 -25.44 6.77
CA PRO A 199 3.73 -26.36 5.71
C PRO A 199 2.63 -26.67 4.70
N THR A 200 1.42 -26.18 4.91
CA THR A 200 0.30 -26.34 3.96
C THR A 200 0.27 -25.22 2.92
N ILE A 201 1.06 -24.16 3.09
CA ILE A 201 1.24 -23.08 2.12
C ILE A 201 2.41 -23.46 1.22
N GLN A 202 2.19 -23.57 -0.09
CA GLN A 202 3.22 -23.93 -1.05
C GLN A 202 4.10 -22.72 -1.41
N SER A 203 3.50 -21.53 -1.43
CA SER A 203 4.20 -20.28 -1.74
C SER A 203 3.57 -19.11 -0.97
N TYR A 204 4.29 -18.56 -0.01
CA TYR A 204 3.95 -17.26 0.55
C TYR A 204 4.21 -16.18 -0.51
N HIS A 205 3.18 -15.89 -1.31
CA HIS A 205 3.31 -15.06 -2.49
C HIS A 205 3.11 -13.58 -2.20
N SER A 206 1.96 -13.23 -1.64
CA SER A 206 1.54 -11.86 -1.37
C SER A 206 0.50 -11.84 -0.25
N GLY A 207 0.04 -10.67 0.15
CA GLY A 207 -1.04 -10.57 1.13
C GLY A 207 -1.27 -9.17 1.64
N ASP A 208 -2.33 -9.00 2.43
CA ASP A 208 -2.68 -7.73 3.05
C ASP A 208 -3.40 -7.93 4.39
N GLU A 209 -3.36 -6.93 5.27
CA GLU A 209 -3.98 -7.02 6.59
C GLU A 209 -5.40 -6.44 6.61
N SER A 210 -6.23 -6.94 7.51
CA SER A 210 -7.53 -6.35 7.84
C SER A 210 -7.37 -4.91 8.38
N LYS A 211 -8.42 -4.09 8.24
CA LYS A 211 -8.42 -2.69 8.65
C LYS A 211 -8.08 -2.45 10.13
N ASP A 212 -8.30 -3.46 10.98
CA ASP A 212 -8.01 -3.41 12.42
C ASP A 212 -6.60 -3.93 12.76
N GLY A 213 -5.85 -4.43 11.76
CA GLY A 213 -4.50 -4.97 11.94
C GLY A 213 -4.44 -6.30 12.71
N HIS A 214 -5.58 -7.00 12.87
CA HIS A 214 -5.62 -8.23 13.64
C HIS A 214 -5.56 -9.50 12.79
N TYR A 215 -5.83 -9.41 11.49
CA TYR A 215 -5.82 -10.54 10.57
C TYR A 215 -4.97 -10.23 9.35
N LEU A 216 -4.21 -11.22 8.90
CA LEU A 216 -3.45 -11.18 7.66
C LEU A 216 -4.00 -12.23 6.70
N PHE A 217 -4.26 -11.82 5.46
CA PHE A 217 -4.68 -12.68 4.37
C PHE A 217 -3.47 -12.91 3.47
N VAL A 218 -3.08 -14.16 3.30
CA VAL A 218 -1.87 -14.58 2.57
C VAL A 218 -2.26 -15.37 1.34
N CYS A 219 -1.85 -14.93 0.16
CA CYS A 219 -2.02 -15.66 -1.10
C CYS A 219 -0.97 -16.77 -1.24
N ASP A 220 -1.42 -17.97 -1.62
CA ASP A 220 -0.60 -19.08 -2.08
C ASP A 220 -0.78 -19.25 -3.60
N GLU A 221 0.08 -18.60 -4.39
CA GLU A 221 -0.02 -18.64 -5.87
C GLU A 221 0.20 -20.03 -6.45
N LEU A 222 0.95 -20.88 -5.74
CA LEU A 222 1.25 -22.24 -6.20
C LEU A 222 0.30 -23.29 -5.63
N ALA A 223 -0.74 -22.85 -4.91
CA ALA A 223 -1.76 -23.73 -4.36
C ALA A 223 -2.32 -24.65 -5.45
N THR A 224 -2.38 -25.93 -5.12
CA THR A 224 -3.01 -26.95 -5.96
C THR A 224 -4.08 -27.65 -5.13
N THR A 225 -5.24 -27.87 -5.69
CA THR A 225 -6.33 -28.57 -4.97
C THR A 225 -5.81 -29.87 -4.33
N PRO A 226 -5.98 -30.08 -3.00
CA PRO A 226 -6.89 -29.40 -2.08
C PRO A 226 -6.27 -28.29 -1.20
N THR A 227 -5.11 -27.75 -1.54
CA THR A 227 -4.47 -26.70 -0.74
C THR A 227 -5.20 -25.36 -0.86
N PRO A 228 -5.22 -24.53 0.19
CA PRO A 228 -5.91 -23.24 0.17
C PRO A 228 -5.22 -22.19 -0.66
N ASP A 229 -5.99 -21.36 -1.38
CA ASP A 229 -5.46 -20.23 -2.17
C ASP A 229 -5.13 -19.01 -1.30
N ILE A 230 -5.99 -18.73 -0.31
CA ILE A 230 -5.78 -17.62 0.62
C ILE A 230 -5.89 -18.15 2.04
N VAL A 231 -4.82 -18.05 2.81
CA VAL A 231 -4.78 -18.45 4.22
C VAL A 231 -4.95 -17.22 5.11
N ILE A 232 -5.76 -17.35 6.15
CA ILE A 232 -6.09 -16.26 7.06
C ILE A 232 -5.44 -16.53 8.42
N PHE A 233 -4.57 -15.61 8.84
CA PHE A 233 -3.91 -15.67 10.13
C PHE A 233 -4.44 -14.59 11.07
N ASN A 234 -4.68 -14.96 12.34
CA ASN A 234 -4.75 -13.98 13.41
C ASN A 234 -3.31 -13.57 13.78
N ILE A 235 -3.03 -12.27 13.65
CA ILE A 235 -1.72 -11.65 13.89
C ILE A 235 -1.74 -10.68 15.07
N THR A 236 -2.75 -10.75 15.94
CA THR A 236 -2.82 -9.95 17.19
C THR A 236 -1.54 -10.11 18.02
N ASN A 237 -0.94 -11.30 17.96
CA ASN A 237 0.43 -11.55 18.41
C ASN A 237 1.32 -11.87 17.19
N PRO A 238 2.03 -10.90 16.64
CA PRO A 238 2.85 -11.11 15.44
C PRO A 238 4.03 -12.09 15.65
N ALA A 239 4.45 -12.34 16.89
CA ALA A 239 5.47 -13.34 17.20
C ALA A 239 4.95 -14.79 17.05
N ASN A 240 3.64 -14.98 16.95
CA ASN A 240 3.02 -16.30 16.82
C ASN A 240 1.71 -16.20 16.02
N PRO A 241 1.76 -15.96 14.70
CA PRO A 241 0.59 -15.92 13.83
C PRO A 241 -0.18 -17.24 13.89
N GLN A 242 -1.50 -17.17 14.08
CA GLN A 242 -2.35 -18.35 14.21
C GLN A 242 -3.30 -18.45 13.03
N ARG A 243 -3.21 -19.52 12.26
CA ARG A 243 -4.18 -19.79 11.19
C ARG A 243 -5.57 -19.96 11.77
N VAL A 244 -6.55 -19.23 11.22
CA VAL A 244 -7.93 -19.26 11.68
C VAL A 244 -8.91 -19.75 10.61
N ASN A 245 -8.62 -19.52 9.33
CA ASN A 245 -9.47 -19.93 8.22
C ASN A 245 -8.69 -19.91 6.90
N TYR A 246 -9.35 -20.23 5.80
CA TYR A 246 -8.82 -20.11 4.44
C TYR A 246 -9.95 -19.95 3.41
N ILE A 247 -9.59 -19.50 2.22
CA ILE A 247 -10.42 -19.48 1.02
C ILE A 247 -9.77 -20.42 0.01
N ASN A 248 -10.57 -21.15 -0.74
CA ASN A 248 -10.13 -22.00 -1.82
C ASN A 248 -11.07 -21.88 -3.03
N ASP A 249 -10.50 -21.74 -4.21
CA ASP A 249 -11.20 -21.85 -5.48
C ASP A 249 -10.59 -23.03 -6.26
N PRO A 250 -11.35 -24.10 -6.52
CA PRO A 250 -10.81 -25.27 -7.19
C PRO A 250 -10.57 -25.06 -8.69
N THR A 251 -10.93 -23.91 -9.25
CA THR A 251 -10.93 -23.65 -10.70
C THR A 251 -9.80 -22.76 -11.16
N SER A 252 -9.11 -22.03 -10.25
CA SER A 252 -8.06 -21.09 -10.61
C SER A 252 -7.15 -20.80 -9.42
N ARG A 253 -6.04 -20.15 -9.69
CA ARG A 253 -5.07 -19.69 -8.69
C ARG A 253 -5.31 -18.23 -8.34
N VAL A 254 -4.98 -17.87 -7.09
CA VAL A 254 -4.92 -16.48 -6.66
C VAL A 254 -3.56 -15.88 -7.01
N HIS A 255 -3.52 -14.58 -7.36
CA HIS A 255 -2.27 -13.86 -7.52
C HIS A 255 -2.08 -12.80 -6.43
N GLN A 256 -2.92 -11.77 -6.43
CA GLN A 256 -2.74 -10.59 -5.57
C GLN A 256 -4.07 -10.19 -4.93
N LEU A 257 -3.99 -9.71 -3.69
CA LEU A 257 -5.13 -9.12 -3.00
C LEU A 257 -4.77 -7.77 -2.34
N TYR A 258 -5.79 -6.92 -2.21
CA TYR A 258 -5.72 -5.70 -1.41
C TYR A 258 -6.98 -5.54 -0.58
N ILE A 259 -6.83 -4.97 0.62
CA ILE A 259 -7.93 -4.76 1.56
C ILE A 259 -8.16 -3.26 1.77
N VAL A 260 -9.42 -2.84 1.62
CA VAL A 260 -9.86 -1.49 1.93
C VAL A 260 -11.16 -1.56 2.73
N GLY A 261 -11.11 -1.13 3.98
CA GLY A 261 -12.25 -1.22 4.88
C GLY A 261 -12.66 -2.66 5.15
N ASP A 262 -13.91 -2.99 4.81
CA ASP A 262 -14.47 -4.33 4.96
C ASP A 262 -14.53 -5.11 3.62
N LEU A 263 -13.82 -4.64 2.61
CA LEU A 263 -13.74 -5.29 1.31
C LEU A 263 -12.32 -5.73 0.98
N MET A 264 -12.21 -6.95 0.44
CA MET A 264 -10.98 -7.52 -0.10
C MET A 264 -11.16 -7.68 -1.61
N PHE A 265 -10.24 -7.13 -2.39
CA PHE A 265 -10.21 -7.08 -3.85
C PHE A 265 -9.12 -8.03 -4.33
N VAL A 266 -9.46 -9.00 -5.16
CA VAL A 266 -8.57 -10.12 -5.48
C VAL A 266 -8.50 -10.37 -6.98
N GLY A 267 -7.27 -10.46 -7.51
CA GLY A 267 -6.98 -11.01 -8.83
C GLY A 267 -6.85 -12.53 -8.74
N TYR A 268 -7.71 -13.23 -9.44
CA TYR A 268 -7.79 -14.70 -9.45
C TYR A 268 -7.56 -15.27 -10.83
N TYR A 269 -6.50 -14.86 -11.50
CA TYR A 269 -6.17 -15.30 -12.87
C TYR A 269 -7.42 -15.60 -13.73
N THR A 270 -7.57 -16.85 -14.23
CA THR A 270 -8.70 -17.25 -15.08
C THR A 270 -10.06 -17.21 -14.41
N ALA A 271 -10.14 -17.20 -13.08
CA ALA A 271 -11.40 -16.97 -12.37
C ALA A 271 -11.75 -15.48 -12.18
N GLY A 272 -10.96 -14.58 -12.79
CA GLY A 272 -11.26 -13.16 -12.92
C GLY A 272 -11.06 -12.34 -11.64
N PHE A 273 -11.78 -11.26 -11.55
CA PHE A 273 -11.77 -10.33 -10.43
C PHE A 273 -12.85 -10.69 -9.40
N LYS A 274 -12.46 -10.82 -8.13
CA LYS A 274 -13.37 -11.16 -7.01
C LYS A 274 -13.32 -10.11 -5.92
N VAL A 275 -14.47 -9.89 -5.31
CA VAL A 275 -14.62 -9.05 -4.11
C VAL A 275 -15.20 -9.90 -2.99
N PHE A 276 -14.54 -9.87 -1.83
CA PHE A 276 -15.02 -10.52 -0.61
C PHE A 276 -15.39 -9.47 0.42
N ASN A 277 -16.52 -9.70 1.11
CA ASN A 277 -16.86 -8.99 2.33
C ASN A 277 -16.12 -9.66 3.51
N ILE A 278 -15.27 -8.88 4.16
CA ILE A 278 -14.46 -9.28 5.31
C ILE A 278 -14.82 -8.50 6.58
N ALA A 279 -16.07 -8.03 6.72
CA ALA A 279 -16.55 -7.43 7.97
C ALA A 279 -16.36 -8.35 9.19
N ASN A 280 -16.36 -9.67 8.94
CA ASN A 280 -15.81 -10.67 9.85
C ASN A 280 -14.57 -11.29 9.18
N PRO A 281 -13.34 -10.82 9.48
CA PRO A 281 -12.13 -11.29 8.82
C PRO A 281 -11.85 -12.78 8.98
N ALA A 282 -12.32 -13.39 10.08
CA ALA A 282 -12.18 -14.83 10.31
C ALA A 282 -13.16 -15.69 9.47
N ALA A 283 -14.14 -15.07 8.83
CA ALA A 283 -15.13 -15.75 8.00
C ALA A 283 -15.52 -14.88 6.78
N PRO A 284 -14.63 -14.68 5.83
CA PRO A 284 -14.89 -13.90 4.62
C PRO A 284 -16.00 -14.52 3.78
N VAL A 285 -16.78 -13.67 3.11
CA VAL A 285 -17.87 -14.07 2.24
C VAL A 285 -17.64 -13.49 0.86
N LEU A 286 -17.68 -14.33 -0.18
CA LEU A 286 -17.66 -13.84 -1.57
C LEU A 286 -18.87 -12.93 -1.77
N ALA A 287 -18.62 -11.66 -2.08
CA ALA A 287 -19.64 -10.66 -2.32
C ALA A 287 -20.08 -10.67 -3.78
N ASP A 288 -19.10 -10.68 -4.70
CA ASP A 288 -19.33 -10.76 -6.14
C ASP A 288 -18.05 -11.17 -6.88
N LEU A 289 -18.22 -11.53 -8.14
CA LEU A 289 -17.13 -11.84 -9.06
C LEU A 289 -17.45 -11.31 -10.47
N TYR A 290 -16.42 -10.93 -11.20
CA TYR A 290 -16.50 -10.58 -12.61
C TYR A 290 -15.42 -11.36 -13.38
N ASP A 291 -15.85 -12.21 -14.29
CA ASP A 291 -14.96 -12.97 -15.17
C ASP A 291 -14.38 -12.04 -16.22
N THR A 292 -13.11 -11.69 -16.08
CA THR A 292 -12.36 -10.85 -17.02
C THR A 292 -11.72 -11.66 -18.13
N SER A 293 -11.59 -12.98 -17.92
CA SER A 293 -10.83 -13.88 -18.80
C SER A 293 -11.74 -14.61 -19.78
N PRO A 294 -11.34 -14.73 -21.06
CA PRO A 294 -12.02 -15.61 -21.99
C PRO A 294 -11.69 -17.09 -21.79
N TYR A 295 -10.77 -17.41 -20.89
CA TYR A 295 -10.28 -18.76 -20.62
C TYR A 295 -10.99 -19.36 -19.42
N GLN A 296 -11.32 -20.66 -19.48
CA GLN A 296 -12.17 -21.29 -18.47
C GLN A 296 -11.43 -22.10 -17.40
N ASP A 297 -10.14 -22.34 -17.58
CA ASP A 297 -9.32 -23.03 -16.60
C ASP A 297 -7.82 -22.71 -16.72
N ASP A 298 -7.09 -23.03 -15.67
CA ASP A 298 -5.64 -22.88 -15.54
C ASP A 298 -4.88 -24.03 -16.24
N SER A 299 -5.56 -24.84 -17.05
CA SER A 299 -5.00 -26.06 -17.66
C SER A 299 -4.05 -25.80 -18.82
N GLY A 300 -3.84 -24.54 -19.19
CA GLY A 300 -2.89 -24.13 -20.23
C GLY A 300 -1.44 -24.13 -19.75
N SER A 301 -0.51 -24.28 -20.70
CA SER A 301 0.94 -24.22 -20.48
C SER A 301 1.45 -22.87 -19.94
N ASP A 302 0.56 -21.92 -19.70
CA ASP A 302 0.85 -20.52 -19.32
C ASP A 302 -0.10 -20.11 -18.18
N GLY A 303 -0.07 -20.80 -17.05
CA GLY A 303 -0.96 -20.71 -15.88
C GLY A 303 -1.09 -19.32 -15.23
N TYR A 304 -0.78 -18.25 -15.95
CA TYR A 304 -0.79 -16.85 -15.54
C TYR A 304 -1.72 -15.97 -16.41
N LEU A 305 -2.73 -16.59 -17.03
CA LEU A 305 -3.75 -15.87 -17.81
C LEU A 305 -4.86 -15.36 -16.90
N GLY A 306 -5.45 -14.20 -17.25
CA GLY A 306 -6.59 -13.61 -16.54
C GLY A 306 -6.22 -12.45 -15.62
N ALA A 307 -7.02 -12.23 -14.57
CA ALA A 307 -6.86 -11.11 -13.65
C ALA A 307 -5.59 -11.23 -12.80
N TRP A 308 -4.61 -10.36 -13.09
CA TRP A 308 -3.32 -10.34 -12.41
C TRP A 308 -3.38 -9.54 -11.11
N ASN A 309 -3.90 -8.33 -11.17
CA ASN A 309 -3.94 -7.42 -10.03
C ASN A 309 -5.22 -6.57 -10.02
N ALA A 310 -5.69 -6.21 -8.81
CA ALA A 310 -6.81 -5.31 -8.59
C ALA A 310 -6.37 -4.14 -7.70
N TYR A 311 -6.27 -2.93 -8.25
CA TYR A 311 -5.88 -1.71 -7.55
C TYR A 311 -7.10 -0.92 -7.07
N PRO A 312 -7.45 -0.93 -5.76
CA PRO A 312 -8.64 -0.26 -5.24
C PRO A 312 -8.37 1.12 -4.63
N PHE A 313 -7.19 1.72 -4.85
CA PHE A 313 -6.79 2.95 -4.14
C PHE A 313 -6.98 4.22 -4.97
N ALA A 314 -7.72 4.18 -6.09
CA ALA A 314 -7.98 5.37 -6.90
C ALA A 314 -8.86 6.39 -6.14
N PRO A 315 -8.56 7.71 -6.22
CA PRO A 315 -9.37 8.76 -5.60
C PRO A 315 -10.84 8.76 -6.05
N SER A 316 -11.10 8.37 -7.30
CA SER A 316 -12.46 8.24 -7.83
C SER A 316 -13.27 7.08 -7.23
N GLY A 317 -12.63 6.17 -6.51
CA GLY A 317 -13.27 4.93 -6.04
C GLY A 317 -13.42 3.85 -7.13
N ILE A 318 -12.81 4.05 -8.29
CA ILE A 318 -12.76 3.04 -9.34
C ILE A 318 -11.66 2.04 -9.02
N VAL A 319 -11.96 0.76 -9.16
CA VAL A 319 -10.99 -0.33 -9.05
C VAL A 319 -10.40 -0.60 -10.43
N TYR A 320 -9.08 -0.58 -10.54
CA TYR A 320 -8.38 -0.91 -11.79
C TYR A 320 -7.93 -2.37 -11.72
N VAL A 321 -8.30 -3.14 -12.72
CA VAL A 321 -7.90 -4.55 -12.82
C VAL A 321 -7.09 -4.75 -14.08
N SER A 322 -5.89 -5.28 -13.93
CA SER A 322 -5.06 -5.73 -15.04
C SER A 322 -5.35 -7.20 -15.33
N ASP A 323 -5.51 -7.51 -16.61
CA ASP A 323 -5.82 -8.86 -17.09
C ASP A 323 -4.93 -9.23 -18.27
N HIS A 324 -4.37 -10.43 -18.24
CA HIS A 324 -3.61 -10.97 -19.36
C HIS A 324 -4.44 -12.04 -20.09
N PRO A 325 -4.84 -11.84 -21.39
CA PRO A 325 -4.49 -10.75 -22.30
C PRO A 325 -5.55 -9.64 -22.40
N GLY A 326 -6.55 -9.59 -21.52
CA GLY A 326 -7.70 -8.70 -21.60
C GLY A 326 -7.36 -7.20 -21.58
N GLY A 327 -6.27 -6.82 -20.92
CA GLY A 327 -5.84 -5.42 -20.81
C GLY A 327 -6.23 -4.76 -19.49
N LEU A 328 -6.84 -3.58 -19.55
CA LEU A 328 -7.25 -2.79 -18.38
C LEU A 328 -8.78 -2.78 -18.25
N PHE A 329 -9.28 -3.26 -17.12
CA PHE A 329 -10.69 -3.16 -16.73
C PHE A 329 -10.85 -2.14 -15.61
N LEU A 330 -11.96 -1.41 -15.62
CA LEU A 330 -12.31 -0.38 -14.65
C LEU A 330 -13.68 -0.71 -14.05
N PHE A 331 -13.72 -0.91 -12.74
CA PHE A 331 -14.94 -1.33 -12.04
C PHE A 331 -15.36 -0.31 -10.99
N SER A 332 -16.66 -0.12 -10.83
CA SER A 332 -17.24 0.36 -9.58
C SER A 332 -17.67 -0.82 -8.73
N VAL A 333 -17.52 -0.69 -7.42
CA VAL A 333 -17.90 -1.72 -6.45
C VAL A 333 -18.84 -1.11 -5.43
N GLU A 334 -20.02 -1.69 -5.27
CA GLU A 334 -21.05 -1.12 -4.41
C GLU A 334 -20.66 -1.09 -2.93
N GLY A 335 -20.91 0.04 -2.28
CA GLY A 335 -20.46 0.30 -0.91
C GLY A 335 -18.98 0.69 -0.81
N PHE A 336 -18.29 0.79 -1.95
CA PHE A 336 -16.91 1.27 -2.04
C PHE A 336 -16.88 2.63 -2.74
N THR A 337 -16.39 3.64 -2.04
CA THR A 337 -16.32 5.03 -2.56
C THR A 337 -14.89 5.50 -2.81
N GLY A 338 -13.96 4.57 -2.80
CA GLY A 338 -12.53 4.87 -2.90
C GLY A 338 -11.88 5.17 -1.55
N THR A 339 -10.57 5.11 -1.57
CA THR A 339 -9.77 5.65 -0.47
C THR A 339 -9.31 7.04 -0.86
N ILE A 340 -9.59 8.03 -0.03
CA ILE A 340 -8.99 9.37 -0.16
C ILE A 340 -7.47 9.30 0.10
N THR A 341 -6.96 8.15 0.47
CA THR A 341 -5.52 7.83 0.56
C THR A 341 -5.09 7.14 -0.72
N ALA A 342 -4.90 7.89 -1.80
CA ALA A 342 -4.15 7.41 -2.94
C ALA A 342 -2.77 6.92 -2.48
N ALA A 343 -2.54 5.61 -2.51
CA ALA A 343 -1.18 5.08 -2.52
C ALA A 343 -0.59 5.44 -3.89
N GLY A 344 -0.03 6.64 -3.99
CA GLY A 344 0.39 7.28 -5.25
C GLY A 344 0.09 8.77 -5.29
N ALA A 345 -0.97 9.27 -4.62
CA ALA A 345 -0.83 10.55 -3.96
C ALA A 345 0.18 10.30 -2.85
N VAL A 346 1.26 11.08 -2.80
CA VAL A 346 1.86 11.41 -1.50
C VAL A 346 0.65 11.52 -0.59
N PRO A 347 0.48 10.70 0.48
CA PRO A 347 -0.57 10.97 1.42
C PRO A 347 -0.44 12.46 1.63
N THR A 348 -1.47 13.23 1.41
CA THR A 348 -1.50 14.54 2.00
C THR A 348 -1.34 14.16 3.45
N GLU A 349 -0.10 14.25 3.92
CA GLU A 349 0.25 13.94 5.30
C GLU A 349 -0.89 14.55 6.07
N THR A 350 -1.61 13.76 6.88
CA THR A 350 -2.71 14.34 7.66
C THR A 350 -2.17 15.55 8.40
N PHE A 351 -0.83 15.57 8.53
CA PHE A 351 -0.05 16.68 9.03
C PHE A 351 1.41 16.64 8.53
N THR A 352 2.12 17.74 8.61
CA THR A 352 3.58 17.79 8.58
C THR A 352 4.09 18.18 9.96
N LEU A 353 5.12 17.48 10.46
CA LEU A 353 5.78 17.80 11.73
C LEU A 353 7.21 18.32 11.44
N SER A 354 7.46 19.59 11.72
CA SER A 354 8.76 20.21 11.51
C SER A 354 9.75 19.89 12.62
N GLN A 355 11.06 19.99 12.35
CA GLN A 355 12.06 19.97 13.40
C GLN A 355 11.83 21.15 14.35
N ASN A 356 11.91 20.89 15.67
CA ASN A 356 11.82 21.95 16.66
C ASN A 356 12.95 22.97 16.50
N TYR A 357 12.65 24.21 16.81
CA TYR A 357 13.65 25.30 16.74
C TYR A 357 13.55 26.21 17.97
N PRO A 358 14.71 26.52 18.61
CA PRO A 358 16.04 25.99 18.36
C PRO A 358 16.18 24.50 18.73
N ASN A 359 17.15 23.82 18.11
CA ASN A 359 17.60 22.48 18.49
C ASN A 359 19.12 22.35 18.21
N PRO A 360 19.99 22.16 19.23
CA PRO A 360 19.66 22.06 20.66
C PRO A 360 19.04 23.35 21.24
N PHE A 361 18.33 23.24 22.35
CA PHE A 361 17.61 24.36 22.98
C PHE A 361 17.91 24.53 24.47
N ASN A 362 17.70 25.75 25.01
CA ASN A 362 17.86 26.11 26.41
C ASN A 362 17.00 27.35 26.75
N PRO A 363 16.08 27.32 27.69
CA PRO A 363 15.39 26.13 28.19
C PRO A 363 14.17 25.79 27.37
N SER A 364 13.82 26.57 26.32
CA SER A 364 12.61 26.44 25.55
C SER A 364 12.85 26.23 24.06
N THR A 365 11.94 25.53 23.41
CA THR A 365 11.90 25.32 21.99
C THR A 365 10.49 25.41 21.45
N THR A 366 10.36 25.62 20.16
CA THR A 366 9.09 25.70 19.45
C THR A 366 8.96 24.49 18.52
N ILE A 367 7.84 23.79 18.59
CA ILE A 367 7.46 22.70 17.71
C ILE A 367 6.37 23.23 16.78
N THR A 368 6.61 23.18 15.49
CA THR A 368 5.64 23.58 14.46
C THR A 368 5.16 22.36 13.70
N PHE A 369 3.85 22.28 13.48
CA PHE A 369 3.23 21.27 12.63
C PHE A 369 2.09 21.89 11.83
N ARG A 370 1.74 21.26 10.71
CA ARG A 370 0.63 21.70 9.87
C ARG A 370 -0.34 20.55 9.70
N LEU A 371 -1.61 20.75 9.99
CA LEU A 371 -2.70 19.82 9.69
C LEU A 371 -3.27 20.13 8.30
N ASN A 372 -3.45 19.10 7.48
CA ASN A 372 -4.05 19.26 6.14
C ASN A 372 -5.59 19.21 6.17
N GLY A 373 -6.16 18.70 7.26
CA GLY A 373 -7.59 18.70 7.57
C GLY A 373 -7.83 18.93 9.05
N ARG A 374 -9.10 19.13 9.47
CA ARG A 374 -9.45 19.12 10.90
C ARG A 374 -9.18 17.72 11.46
N ALA A 375 -8.45 17.64 12.57
CA ALA A 375 -8.10 16.38 13.22
C ALA A 375 -8.05 16.54 14.75
N HIS A 376 -8.30 15.45 15.46
CA HIS A 376 -7.96 15.36 16.88
C HIS A 376 -6.46 15.12 17.00
N ALA A 377 -5.72 16.17 17.34
CA ALA A 377 -4.27 16.14 17.42
C ALA A 377 -3.78 15.96 18.85
N ARG A 378 -2.79 15.07 19.04
CA ARG A 378 -2.12 14.86 20.31
C ARG A 378 -0.61 15.04 20.10
N LEU A 379 -0.01 15.95 20.85
CA LEU A 379 1.44 16.20 20.82
C LEU A 379 2.04 15.87 22.18
N PHE A 380 2.86 14.85 22.21
CA PHE A 380 3.49 14.31 23.42
C PHE A 380 4.99 14.54 23.41
N ILE A 381 5.58 14.70 24.62
CA ILE A 381 7.02 14.64 24.87
C ILE A 381 7.34 13.35 25.60
N TYR A 382 8.41 12.68 25.16
CA TYR A 382 8.94 11.44 25.75
C TYR A 382 10.43 11.60 26.11
N ASP A 383 10.87 10.89 27.11
CA ASP A 383 12.29 10.70 27.43
C ASP A 383 12.91 9.55 26.60
N VAL A 384 14.19 9.30 26.79
CA VAL A 384 14.94 8.21 26.10
C VAL A 384 14.46 6.80 26.45
N ASN A 385 13.73 6.63 27.56
CA ASN A 385 13.15 5.36 27.97
C ASN A 385 11.73 5.15 27.42
N GLY A 386 11.22 6.10 26.62
CA GLY A 386 9.86 6.08 26.10
C GLY A 386 8.79 6.47 27.12
N GLN A 387 9.18 7.01 28.28
CA GLN A 387 8.23 7.50 29.29
C GLN A 387 7.70 8.87 28.87
N ARG A 388 6.37 9.04 28.92
CA ARG A 388 5.74 10.30 28.59
C ARG A 388 6.05 11.36 29.65
N VAL A 389 6.75 12.41 29.24
CA VAL A 389 7.16 13.54 30.07
C VAL A 389 6.02 14.58 30.16
N ARG A 390 5.40 14.92 29.03
CA ARG A 390 4.35 15.96 28.97
C ARG A 390 3.45 15.75 27.76
N THR A 391 2.19 16.17 27.91
CA THR A 391 1.26 16.39 26.80
C THR A 391 1.23 17.88 26.50
N LEU A 392 1.52 18.26 25.26
CA LEU A 392 1.50 19.67 24.83
C LEU A 392 0.18 20.03 24.12
N VAL A 393 -0.39 19.08 23.39
CA VAL A 393 -1.68 19.22 22.69
C VAL A 393 -2.47 17.94 22.90
N ASP A 394 -3.78 18.07 23.13
CA ASP A 394 -4.75 16.97 23.13
C ASP A 394 -6.13 17.57 22.84
N GLY A 395 -6.53 17.58 21.57
CA GLY A 395 -7.82 18.17 21.16
C GLY A 395 -8.00 18.35 19.66
N ASP A 396 -9.21 18.73 19.29
CA ASP A 396 -9.59 19.01 17.90
C ASP A 396 -8.99 20.32 17.42
N LEU A 397 -8.18 20.26 16.38
CA LEU A 397 -7.58 21.42 15.73
C LEU A 397 -8.05 21.56 14.27
N PRO A 398 -8.24 22.78 13.77
CA PRO A 398 -8.58 23.02 12.36
C PRO A 398 -7.38 22.72 11.45
N ALA A 399 -7.63 22.60 10.15
CA ALA A 399 -6.57 22.61 9.15
C ALA A 399 -5.74 23.89 9.23
N GLY A 400 -4.43 23.80 8.98
CA GLY A 400 -3.53 24.94 9.03
C GLY A 400 -2.26 24.69 9.85
N ALA A 401 -1.42 25.72 9.97
CA ALA A 401 -0.18 25.66 10.74
C ALA A 401 -0.47 25.90 12.24
N HIS A 402 0.14 25.08 13.07
CA HIS A 402 0.07 25.15 14.53
C HIS A 402 1.49 25.23 15.10
N THR A 403 1.65 26.03 16.14
CA THR A 403 2.93 26.25 16.79
C THR A 403 2.76 26.11 18.30
N VAL A 404 3.58 25.27 18.93
CA VAL A 404 3.51 24.94 20.35
C VAL A 404 4.88 25.05 20.97
N ALA A 405 5.00 25.78 22.05
CA ALA A 405 6.26 25.89 22.79
C ALA A 405 6.36 24.80 23.85
N TRP A 406 7.58 24.28 24.06
CA TRP A 406 7.93 23.49 25.22
C TRP A 406 9.07 24.16 25.99
N ASP A 407 8.85 24.36 27.27
CA ASP A 407 9.73 25.08 28.19
C ASP A 407 10.69 24.17 28.97
N GLY A 408 10.81 22.90 28.59
CA GLY A 408 11.64 21.91 29.27
C GLY A 408 11.11 21.48 30.64
N THR A 409 9.77 21.49 30.82
CA THR A 409 9.13 21.03 32.06
C THR A 409 8.31 19.77 31.84
N ASP A 410 8.17 18.97 32.91
CA ASP A 410 7.29 17.80 32.96
C ASP A 410 5.80 18.17 33.17
N ALA A 411 4.93 17.15 33.30
CA ALA A 411 3.50 17.35 33.52
C ALA A 411 3.17 18.00 34.89
N ARG A 412 4.12 18.00 35.81
CA ARG A 412 3.97 18.60 37.16
C ARG A 412 4.59 20.00 37.23
N GLY A 413 5.16 20.50 36.13
CA GLY A 413 5.85 21.79 36.06
C GLY A 413 7.29 21.75 36.55
N GLY A 414 7.84 20.55 36.88
CA GLY A 414 9.22 20.37 37.25
C GLY A 414 10.14 20.44 36.01
N ARG A 415 11.30 21.12 36.15
CA ARG A 415 12.30 21.17 35.07
C ARG A 415 12.93 19.78 34.86
N VAL A 416 12.94 19.31 33.62
CA VAL A 416 13.60 18.05 33.28
C VAL A 416 15.10 18.23 33.07
N GLY A 417 15.88 17.15 33.08
CA GLY A 417 17.34 17.16 32.92
C GLY A 417 17.77 17.54 31.51
N SER A 418 19.05 17.97 31.34
CA SER A 418 19.66 18.02 30.00
C SER A 418 19.70 16.62 29.40
N GLY A 419 19.44 16.49 28.11
CA GLY A 419 19.43 15.21 27.43
C GLY A 419 18.63 15.21 26.13
N VAL A 420 18.49 14.00 25.61
CA VAL A 420 17.69 13.75 24.40
C VAL A 420 16.25 13.49 24.81
N TYR A 421 15.34 14.12 24.09
CA TYR A 421 13.89 13.95 24.18
C TYR A 421 13.31 13.70 22.81
N TYR A 422 12.12 13.12 22.78
CA TYR A 422 11.36 12.89 21.56
C TYR A 422 10.01 13.59 21.66
N TYR A 423 9.53 14.18 20.57
CA TYR A 423 8.16 14.65 20.49
C TYR A 423 7.43 13.91 19.40
N ARG A 424 6.19 13.50 19.70
CA ARG A 424 5.33 12.71 18.82
C ARG A 424 4.02 13.44 18.62
N LEU A 425 3.71 13.75 17.38
CA LEU A 425 2.38 14.17 16.95
C LEU A 425 1.61 12.95 16.48
N ASP A 426 0.37 12.82 16.94
CA ASP A 426 -0.53 11.71 16.67
C ASP A 426 -1.91 12.28 16.34
N THR A 427 -2.49 11.94 15.20
CA THR A 427 -3.82 12.37 14.76
C THR A 427 -4.85 11.24 14.77
N GLY A 428 -4.49 10.09 15.35
CA GLY A 428 -5.32 8.88 15.36
C GLY A 428 -5.21 8.07 14.08
N SER A 429 -5.15 8.71 12.93
CA SER A 429 -4.93 8.08 11.62
C SER A 429 -3.46 8.05 11.22
N ASP A 430 -2.63 8.91 11.81
CA ASP A 430 -1.22 9.06 11.45
C ASP A 430 -0.41 9.58 12.65
N ALA A 431 0.89 9.24 12.71
CA ALA A 431 1.78 9.71 13.78
C ALA A 431 3.22 9.88 13.28
N ALA A 432 3.88 10.95 13.73
CA ALA A 432 5.29 11.18 13.47
C ALA A 432 6.05 11.55 14.74
N THR A 433 7.30 11.13 14.82
CA THR A 433 8.19 11.38 15.97
C THR A 433 9.47 12.03 15.51
N LYS A 434 9.94 13.04 16.24
CA LYS A 434 11.23 13.67 16.02
C LYS A 434 12.01 13.80 17.33
N GLN A 435 13.34 13.87 17.18
CA GLN A 435 14.29 14.01 18.29
C GLN A 435 14.63 15.46 18.52
N MET A 436 14.86 15.82 19.78
CA MET A 436 15.36 17.13 20.22
C MET A 436 16.34 17.01 21.37
N VAL A 437 17.20 18.02 21.54
CA VAL A 437 18.25 18.04 22.56
C VAL A 437 18.09 19.25 23.45
N LEU A 438 17.87 19.02 24.77
CA LEU A 438 17.83 20.06 25.80
C LEU A 438 19.24 20.21 26.41
N LEU A 439 19.74 21.41 26.39
CA LEU A 439 20.95 21.83 27.09
C LEU A 439 20.58 22.72 28.29
N LYS A 440 21.35 22.63 29.36
CA LYS A 440 21.25 23.55 30.49
C LYS A 440 22.40 24.54 30.49
#